data_991680b543ff5836c8b977144f6d0c67
#
_entry.id   991680b543ff5836c8b977144f6d0c67
#
_cell.length_a   1.000
_cell.length_b   1.000
_cell.length_c   1.000
_cell.angle_alpha   90.00
_cell.angle_beta   90.00
_cell.angle_gamma   90.00
#
_symmetry.space_group_name_H-M   'P 1'
#
loop_
_entity.id
_entity.type
_entity.pdbx_description
1 polymer ?
#
loop_
_entity_poly.entity_id
_entity_poly.type
_entity_poly.pdbx_seq_one_letter_code
_entity_poly.pdbx_strand_id
1 'polypeptide(L)'
;MSDIVESLDIKSLIADTNRYCVPMYQRNYSWGEAEINQLIQDIEDFSKKTVNGSEGRYYIGTLVTFLRDDGSLEVIDGQQRFTTLTLITISVKRLSAANKINFKIDWFKEPNLTFENRKLSELTLTSLTQETKLEKLANKDCNTGILSGYELVEKRLLELGDELPSFCDYLFNNVLITRVPVPRDTDLNHYFEIMNSRGEQLEKHEVVKARLMSVLHTIENEAERKTSLNALAKVWDAAANMERYIQYGFSPEARHRLFGRSDWGKFEPKNFLELCNILGNSSDDVELGSEGRALSDILQKAPARTERKPDMSEAAAERFTSIINFSNFLLHVLRVWTGKDVPLDDKQLIEQFERHVLNSDNSTERVQGFVFALLKTKYLFDQFIIKREFSDSGDGWSLKRLHYYDKKSQSYINTFGSGEEDGFDGINRRILMLLSAFHVSTPTLVYKHWLNGALCILYRMSGVNGSS
;
A
#
# COMPACT_ATOMS: atom_id res chain seq x y z
N MET A 1 0.48 -17.54 27.35
CA MET A 1 -0.91 -17.17 27.05
C MET A 1 -1.50 -18.28 26.22
N SER A 2 -2.72 -18.68 26.49
CA SER A 2 -3.34 -19.88 25.92
C SER A 2 -3.68 -19.67 24.45
N ASP A 3 -3.46 -20.70 23.62
CA ASP A 3 -3.89 -20.81 22.23
C ASP A 3 -5.42 -20.93 22.13
N ILE A 4 -6.14 -20.12 22.90
CA ILE A 4 -7.61 -20.19 23.02
C ILE A 4 -8.22 -19.22 22.03
N VAL A 5 -9.14 -19.74 21.22
CA VAL A 5 -10.00 -18.95 20.35
C VAL A 5 -10.95 -18.15 21.23
N GLU A 6 -10.98 -16.83 21.05
CA GLU A 6 -11.78 -15.91 21.87
C GLU A 6 -12.76 -15.13 20.99
N SER A 7 -14.01 -15.09 21.44
CA SER A 7 -15.02 -14.21 20.82
C SER A 7 -15.08 -12.91 21.60
N LEU A 8 -14.70 -11.80 20.95
CA LEU A 8 -14.62 -10.47 21.54
C LEU A 8 -15.72 -9.58 20.93
N ASP A 9 -16.39 -8.76 21.75
CA ASP A 9 -17.10 -7.61 21.22
C ASP A 9 -16.11 -6.53 20.75
N ILE A 10 -16.60 -5.62 19.91
CA ILE A 10 -15.71 -4.61 19.31
C ILE A 10 -15.11 -3.68 20.37
N LYS A 11 -15.86 -3.36 21.42
CA LYS A 11 -15.33 -2.57 22.54
C LYS A 11 -14.17 -3.29 23.22
N SER A 12 -14.31 -4.57 23.52
CA SER A 12 -13.28 -5.38 24.16
C SER A 12 -12.04 -5.51 23.26
N LEU A 13 -12.21 -5.66 21.95
CA LEU A 13 -11.10 -5.71 20.99
C LEU A 13 -10.31 -4.41 20.96
N ILE A 14 -11.00 -3.27 20.81
CA ILE A 14 -10.39 -1.94 20.68
C ILE A 14 -9.79 -1.44 22.00
N ALA A 15 -10.40 -1.79 23.14
CA ALA A 15 -9.90 -1.46 24.47
C ALA A 15 -8.89 -2.48 25.02
N ASP A 16 -8.55 -3.52 24.26
CA ASP A 16 -7.56 -4.51 24.66
C ASP A 16 -6.20 -3.87 24.92
N THR A 17 -5.54 -4.30 25.98
CA THR A 17 -4.19 -3.84 26.35
C THR A 17 -3.09 -4.44 25.47
N ASN A 18 -3.40 -5.49 24.69
CA ASN A 18 -2.48 -6.04 23.72
C ASN A 18 -2.24 -5.04 22.59
N ARG A 19 -1.00 -4.96 22.14
CA ARG A 19 -0.64 -4.24 20.92
C ARG A 19 -0.80 -5.15 19.72
N TYR A 20 -1.55 -4.71 18.73
CA TYR A 20 -1.69 -5.39 17.45
C TYR A 20 -0.80 -4.73 16.41
N CYS A 21 -0.08 -5.53 15.63
CA CYS A 21 0.85 -5.05 14.62
C CYS A 21 0.49 -5.60 13.24
N VAL A 22 0.22 -4.73 12.29
CA VAL A 22 0.11 -5.12 10.88
C VAL A 22 1.52 -5.25 10.30
N PRO A 23 1.96 -6.46 9.89
CA PRO A 23 3.30 -6.68 9.41
C PRO A 23 3.56 -6.05 8.04
N MET A 24 4.84 -5.87 7.70
CA MET A 24 5.27 -5.23 6.44
C MET A 24 4.83 -5.98 5.19
N TYR A 25 4.69 -7.29 5.25
CA TYR A 25 4.32 -8.09 4.09
C TYR A 25 2.86 -7.92 3.68
N GLN A 26 1.99 -7.48 4.59
CA GLN A 26 0.61 -7.19 4.26
C GLN A 26 0.47 -5.87 3.48
N ARG A 27 -0.58 -5.79 2.65
CA ARG A 27 -0.88 -4.58 1.88
C ARG A 27 -1.24 -3.40 2.77
N ASN A 28 -1.11 -2.20 2.24
CA ASN A 28 -1.63 -0.99 2.89
C ASN A 28 -3.16 -1.06 3.02
N TYR A 29 -3.71 -0.21 3.90
CA TYR A 29 -5.16 -0.06 3.98
C TYR A 29 -5.72 0.40 2.63
N SER A 30 -6.71 -0.33 2.12
CA SER A 30 -7.22 -0.17 0.75
C SER A 30 -8.75 -0.30 0.62
N TRP A 31 -9.48 -0.42 1.72
CA TRP A 31 -10.94 -0.41 1.65
C TRP A 31 -11.44 0.96 1.17
N GLY A 32 -12.32 0.91 0.17
CA GLY A 32 -13.00 2.06 -0.40
C GLY A 32 -14.44 2.22 0.10
N GLU A 33 -15.19 3.05 -0.60
CA GLU A 33 -16.57 3.39 -0.23
C GLU A 33 -17.50 2.16 -0.21
N ALA A 34 -17.31 1.22 -1.13
CA ALA A 34 -18.15 0.03 -1.23
C ALA A 34 -18.03 -0.88 0.00
N GLU A 35 -16.78 -1.22 0.40
CA GLU A 35 -16.53 -2.12 1.52
C GLU A 35 -16.90 -1.48 2.86
N ILE A 36 -16.60 -0.19 3.04
CA ILE A 36 -16.94 0.56 4.25
C ILE A 36 -18.46 0.68 4.41
N ASN A 37 -19.16 1.06 3.34
CA ASN A 37 -20.61 1.19 3.36
C ASN A 37 -21.28 -0.16 3.61
N GLN A 38 -20.78 -1.25 3.00
CA GLN A 38 -21.31 -2.59 3.22
C GLN A 38 -21.17 -3.01 4.69
N LEU A 39 -19.97 -2.80 5.30
CA LEU A 39 -19.77 -3.14 6.71
C LEU A 39 -20.73 -2.38 7.63
N ILE A 40 -20.87 -1.06 7.44
CA ILE A 40 -21.75 -0.23 8.27
C ILE A 40 -23.22 -0.61 8.04
N GLN A 41 -23.62 -0.85 6.79
CA GLN A 41 -24.99 -1.26 6.44
C GLN A 41 -25.35 -2.62 7.04
N ASP A 42 -24.45 -3.60 6.97
CA ASP A 42 -24.70 -4.92 7.56
C ASP A 42 -24.93 -4.83 9.07
N ILE A 43 -24.12 -4.02 9.76
CA ILE A 43 -24.28 -3.79 11.21
C ILE A 43 -25.60 -3.06 11.50
N GLU A 44 -25.95 -2.04 10.73
CA GLU A 44 -27.20 -1.29 10.83
C GLU A 44 -28.40 -2.22 10.64
N ASP A 45 -28.40 -3.04 9.60
CA ASP A 45 -29.47 -3.99 9.28
C ASP A 45 -29.68 -5.03 10.40
N PHE A 46 -28.57 -5.49 11.00
CA PHE A 46 -28.66 -6.42 12.12
C PHE A 46 -29.13 -5.75 13.42
N SER A 47 -28.75 -4.50 13.67
CA SER A 47 -29.18 -3.75 14.85
C SER A 47 -30.72 -3.57 14.88
N LYS A 48 -31.34 -3.52 13.69
CA LYS A 48 -32.82 -3.39 13.52
C LYS A 48 -33.56 -4.73 13.61
N LYS A 49 -32.83 -5.86 13.59
CA LYS A 49 -33.42 -7.21 13.67
C LYS A 49 -33.51 -7.65 15.13
N THR A 50 -34.70 -7.53 15.71
CA THR A 50 -34.99 -8.11 17.03
C THR A 50 -35.26 -9.61 16.87
N VAL A 51 -34.40 -10.46 17.40
CA VAL A 51 -34.59 -11.91 17.42
C VAL A 51 -35.15 -12.30 18.80
N ASN A 52 -36.40 -12.78 18.85
CA ASN A 52 -37.06 -13.28 20.05
C ASN A 52 -37.08 -12.31 21.26
N GLY A 53 -37.19 -10.99 21.03
CA GLY A 53 -37.28 -10.00 22.12
C GLY A 53 -35.93 -9.64 22.75
N SER A 54 -34.80 -10.12 22.21
CA SER A 54 -33.44 -9.72 22.58
C SER A 54 -32.68 -9.24 21.34
N GLU A 55 -31.80 -8.24 21.51
CA GLU A 55 -30.88 -7.81 20.48
C GLU A 55 -29.97 -8.97 20.10
N GLY A 56 -30.03 -9.39 18.83
CA GLY A 56 -29.17 -10.45 18.30
C GLY A 56 -27.72 -10.01 18.25
N ARG A 57 -26.78 -10.92 18.52
CA ARG A 57 -25.35 -10.66 18.31
C ARG A 57 -25.01 -10.84 16.84
N TYR A 58 -24.25 -9.91 16.27
CA TYR A 58 -23.76 -9.98 14.90
C TYR A 58 -22.29 -10.36 14.83
N TYR A 59 -21.97 -11.39 14.08
CA TYR A 59 -20.62 -11.90 13.92
C TYR A 59 -20.02 -11.39 12.61
N ILE A 60 -18.91 -10.64 12.70
CA ILE A 60 -18.26 -10.00 11.53
C ILE A 60 -17.05 -10.76 10.99
N GLY A 61 -16.76 -11.95 11.51
CA GLY A 61 -15.67 -12.82 11.03
C GLY A 61 -14.53 -12.98 12.02
N THR A 62 -13.36 -13.38 11.51
CA THR A 62 -12.19 -13.71 12.32
C THR A 62 -11.12 -12.63 12.26
N LEU A 63 -10.35 -12.52 13.34
CA LEU A 63 -9.07 -11.81 13.41
C LEU A 63 -8.00 -12.85 13.77
N VAL A 64 -7.16 -13.22 12.81
CA VAL A 64 -6.10 -14.20 13.04
C VAL A 64 -4.85 -13.48 13.50
N THR A 65 -4.26 -13.95 14.62
CA THR A 65 -3.13 -13.28 15.25
C THR A 65 -2.03 -14.26 15.57
N PHE A 66 -0.78 -13.80 15.49
CA PHE A 66 0.41 -14.54 15.92
C PHE A 66 1.14 -13.76 17.01
N LEU A 67 1.51 -14.42 18.09
CA LEU A 67 2.21 -13.79 19.21
C LEU A 67 3.70 -13.67 18.90
N ARG A 68 4.19 -12.44 18.73
CA ARG A 68 5.62 -12.13 18.53
C ARG A 68 6.42 -12.26 19.83
N ASP A 69 7.75 -12.30 19.71
CA ASP A 69 8.65 -12.38 20.85
C ASP A 69 8.65 -11.11 21.71
N ASP A 70 8.32 -9.97 21.14
CA ASP A 70 8.17 -8.68 21.85
C ASP A 70 6.84 -8.56 22.63
N GLY A 71 5.99 -9.58 22.54
CA GLY A 71 4.69 -9.64 23.19
C GLY A 71 3.56 -8.96 22.39
N SER A 72 3.84 -8.38 21.23
CA SER A 72 2.80 -7.86 20.34
C SER A 72 2.08 -8.98 19.59
N LEU A 73 0.84 -8.72 19.17
CA LEU A 73 0.04 -9.63 18.34
C LEU A 73 0.14 -9.18 16.88
N GLU A 74 0.86 -9.97 16.09
CA GLU A 74 0.90 -9.77 14.65
C GLU A 74 -0.44 -10.14 14.02
N VAL A 75 -1.02 -9.23 13.24
CA VAL A 75 -2.29 -9.46 12.54
C VAL A 75 -2.00 -10.23 11.25
N ILE A 76 -2.38 -11.50 11.24
CA ILE A 76 -2.19 -12.39 10.08
C ILE A 76 -3.34 -12.24 9.08
N ASP A 77 -4.57 -12.11 9.58
CA ASP A 77 -5.77 -11.87 8.78
C ASP A 77 -6.76 -10.98 9.50
N GLY A 78 -7.61 -10.29 8.73
CA GLY A 78 -8.61 -9.35 9.23
C GLY A 78 -8.11 -7.91 9.36
N GLN A 79 -6.90 -7.58 8.87
CA GLN A 79 -6.27 -6.26 9.01
C GLN A 79 -7.14 -5.12 8.47
N GLN A 80 -7.76 -5.27 7.30
CA GLN A 80 -8.58 -4.22 6.69
C GLN A 80 -9.80 -3.92 7.56
N ARG A 81 -10.48 -4.97 8.02
CA ARG A 81 -11.64 -4.86 8.91
C ARG A 81 -11.26 -4.23 10.24
N PHE A 82 -10.16 -4.68 10.85
CA PHE A 82 -9.70 -4.13 12.12
C PHE A 82 -9.31 -2.65 11.99
N THR A 83 -8.62 -2.28 10.91
CA THR A 83 -8.31 -0.86 10.62
C THR A 83 -9.60 -0.05 10.48
N THR A 84 -10.60 -0.54 9.73
CA THR A 84 -11.88 0.16 9.57
C THR A 84 -12.63 0.32 10.90
N LEU A 85 -12.66 -0.71 11.75
CA LEU A 85 -13.26 -0.62 13.10
C LEU A 85 -12.54 0.43 13.97
N THR A 86 -11.23 0.51 13.84
CA THR A 86 -10.43 1.56 14.52
C THR A 86 -10.80 2.95 13.99
N LEU A 87 -10.96 3.12 12.67
CA LEU A 87 -11.38 4.39 12.07
C LEU A 87 -12.79 4.79 12.48
N ILE A 88 -13.73 3.84 12.54
CA ILE A 88 -15.09 4.07 13.06
C ILE A 88 -15.01 4.57 14.51
N THR A 89 -14.20 3.91 15.35
CA THR A 89 -14.04 4.29 16.76
C THR A 89 -13.46 5.70 16.91
N ILE A 90 -12.45 6.05 16.12
CA ILE A 90 -11.86 7.39 16.08
C ILE A 90 -12.90 8.42 15.62
N SER A 91 -13.68 8.12 14.60
CA SER A 91 -14.74 9.01 14.09
C SER A 91 -15.82 9.26 15.13
N VAL A 92 -16.31 8.21 15.80
CA VAL A 92 -17.27 8.33 16.91
C VAL A 92 -16.72 9.20 18.04
N LYS A 93 -15.46 9.02 18.44
CA LYS A 93 -14.80 9.85 19.46
C LYS A 93 -14.79 11.32 19.05
N ARG A 94 -14.41 11.64 17.82
CA ARG A 94 -14.37 13.02 17.31
C ARG A 94 -15.76 13.64 17.22
N LEU A 95 -16.75 12.88 16.75
CA LEU A 95 -18.15 13.34 16.70
C LEU A 95 -18.72 13.61 18.09
N SER A 96 -18.39 12.77 19.07
CA SER A 96 -18.75 12.96 20.47
C SER A 96 -18.08 14.21 21.08
N ALA A 97 -16.77 14.38 20.87
CA ALA A 97 -16.04 15.56 21.34
C ALA A 97 -16.54 16.88 20.71
N ALA A 98 -17.00 16.82 19.46
CA ALA A 98 -17.63 17.93 18.76
C ALA A 98 -19.10 18.18 19.13
N ASN A 99 -19.65 17.43 20.09
CA ASN A 99 -21.07 17.44 20.49
C ASN A 99 -22.06 17.20 19.32
N LYS A 100 -21.61 16.49 18.28
CA LYS A 100 -22.47 16.09 17.16
C LYS A 100 -23.30 14.84 17.44
N ILE A 101 -22.86 14.04 18.41
CA ILE A 101 -23.60 12.84 18.88
C ILE A 101 -23.57 12.78 20.41
N ASN A 102 -24.66 12.24 20.97
CA ASN A 102 -24.75 11.96 22.42
C ASN A 102 -24.34 10.50 22.69
N PHE A 103 -23.07 10.20 22.58
CA PHE A 103 -22.49 8.89 22.87
C PHE A 103 -21.16 9.02 23.62
N LYS A 104 -21.03 8.34 24.78
CA LYS A 104 -19.80 8.39 25.59
C LYS A 104 -18.83 7.29 25.19
N ILE A 105 -17.61 7.68 24.85
CA ILE A 105 -16.53 6.78 24.42
C ILE A 105 -15.24 6.97 25.27
N ASP A 106 -15.38 7.28 26.55
CA ASP A 106 -14.27 7.59 27.47
C ASP A 106 -13.29 6.42 27.65
N TRP A 107 -13.72 5.20 27.34
CA TRP A 107 -12.89 4.01 27.37
C TRP A 107 -11.87 3.92 26.25
N PHE A 108 -12.03 4.65 25.14
CA PHE A 108 -11.09 4.68 24.02
C PHE A 108 -10.12 5.86 24.16
N LYS A 109 -8.86 5.59 24.49
CA LYS A 109 -7.82 6.60 24.65
C LYS A 109 -6.99 6.74 23.38
N GLU A 110 -6.40 5.65 22.93
CA GLU A 110 -5.52 5.57 21.77
C GLU A 110 -5.71 4.23 21.04
N PRO A 111 -5.41 4.15 19.73
CA PRO A 111 -5.45 2.91 18.98
C PRO A 111 -4.44 1.89 19.52
N ASN A 112 -4.85 0.64 19.66
CA ASN A 112 -3.98 -0.48 19.96
C ASN A 112 -3.42 -1.16 18.70
N LEU A 113 -3.70 -0.60 17.51
CA LEU A 113 -3.25 -1.05 16.20
C LEU A 113 -2.04 -0.23 15.75
N THR A 114 -0.97 -0.91 15.37
CA THR A 114 0.28 -0.34 14.84
C THR A 114 0.61 -0.95 13.48
N PHE A 115 1.56 -0.33 12.75
CA PHE A 115 1.97 -0.78 11.43
C PHE A 115 3.49 -0.91 11.37
N GLU A 116 3.98 -2.10 11.15
CA GLU A 116 5.42 -2.36 11.08
C GLU A 116 6.08 -1.56 9.94
N ASN A 117 7.09 -0.75 10.29
CA ASN A 117 7.85 0.11 9.36
C ASN A 117 7.02 1.07 8.49
N ARG A 118 5.79 1.38 8.89
CA ARG A 118 4.89 2.32 8.21
C ARG A 118 4.57 3.50 9.11
N LYS A 119 5.57 4.31 9.41
CA LYS A 119 5.45 5.49 10.29
C LYS A 119 4.32 6.44 9.89
N LEU A 120 4.10 6.65 8.58
CA LEU A 120 3.03 7.51 8.09
C LEU A 120 1.64 6.97 8.48
N SER A 121 1.43 5.66 8.47
CA SER A 121 0.17 5.04 8.90
C SER A 121 -0.07 5.27 10.40
N GLU A 122 0.94 5.07 11.23
CA GLU A 122 0.86 5.31 12.68
C GLU A 122 0.63 6.79 13.00
N LEU A 123 1.40 7.69 12.37
CA LEU A 123 1.23 9.12 12.53
C LEU A 123 -0.16 9.59 12.12
N THR A 124 -0.72 9.01 11.04
CA THR A 124 -2.06 9.35 10.57
C THR A 124 -3.11 8.93 11.59
N LEU A 125 -3.08 7.67 12.08
CA LEU A 125 -4.02 7.21 13.12
C LEU A 125 -3.90 8.02 14.41
N THR A 126 -2.68 8.28 14.87
CA THR A 126 -2.43 9.08 16.08
C THR A 126 -2.97 10.51 15.92
N SER A 127 -2.69 11.14 14.80
CA SER A 127 -3.15 12.50 14.51
C SER A 127 -4.67 12.58 14.41
N LEU A 128 -5.31 11.58 13.80
CA LEU A 128 -6.78 11.46 13.77
C LEU A 128 -7.35 11.32 15.19
N THR A 129 -6.72 10.52 16.04
CA THR A 129 -7.16 10.29 17.42
C THR A 129 -7.00 11.52 18.32
N GLN A 130 -5.95 12.34 18.08
CA GLN A 130 -5.65 13.58 18.82
C GLN A 130 -6.45 14.80 18.33
N GLU A 131 -7.49 14.58 17.54
CA GLU A 131 -8.38 15.64 17.03
C GLU A 131 -7.68 16.71 16.19
N THR A 132 -6.55 16.40 15.58
CA THR A 132 -5.88 17.28 14.62
C THR A 132 -6.86 17.62 13.49
N LYS A 133 -6.97 18.90 13.13
CA LYS A 133 -7.86 19.33 12.03
C LYS A 133 -7.47 18.62 10.74
N LEU A 134 -8.45 18.04 10.05
CA LEU A 134 -8.25 17.26 8.79
C LEU A 134 -7.51 18.08 7.74
N GLU A 135 -7.80 19.37 7.60
CA GLU A 135 -7.09 20.29 6.70
C GLU A 135 -5.58 20.37 6.99
N LYS A 136 -5.18 20.20 8.26
CA LYS A 136 -3.76 20.15 8.64
C LYS A 136 -3.11 18.80 8.35
N LEU A 137 -3.89 17.72 8.33
CA LEU A 137 -3.43 16.38 7.97
C LEU A 137 -3.27 16.24 6.47
N ALA A 138 -4.22 16.69 5.68
CA ALA A 138 -4.15 16.70 4.21
C ALA A 138 -2.95 17.51 3.67
N ASN A 139 -2.45 18.47 4.44
CA ASN A 139 -1.26 19.28 4.11
C ASN A 139 0.06 18.72 4.68
N LYS A 140 0.03 17.55 5.36
CA LYS A 140 1.21 16.85 5.88
C LYS A 140 1.43 15.53 5.14
N ASP A 141 2.64 15.00 5.25
CA ASP A 141 2.90 13.61 4.84
C ASP A 141 2.05 12.68 5.72
N CYS A 142 1.01 12.10 5.15
CA CYS A 142 0.09 11.17 5.81
C CYS A 142 -0.18 9.95 4.91
N ASN A 143 -0.73 8.90 5.51
CA ASN A 143 -1.21 7.75 4.72
C ASN A 143 -2.57 8.10 4.11
N THR A 144 -2.59 8.33 2.79
CA THR A 144 -3.78 8.75 2.05
C THR A 144 -4.92 7.73 2.13
N GLY A 145 -4.61 6.43 2.09
CA GLY A 145 -5.63 5.38 2.22
C GLY A 145 -6.35 5.40 3.57
N ILE A 146 -5.60 5.59 4.67
CA ILE A 146 -6.18 5.72 6.01
C ILE A 146 -7.00 7.01 6.14
N LEU A 147 -6.50 8.12 5.61
CA LEU A 147 -7.22 9.39 5.65
C LEU A 147 -8.51 9.34 4.86
N SER A 148 -8.46 8.87 3.61
CA SER A 148 -9.64 8.69 2.77
C SER A 148 -10.65 7.72 3.40
N GLY A 149 -10.18 6.59 3.96
CA GLY A 149 -11.04 5.67 4.69
C GLY A 149 -11.72 6.32 5.90
N TYR A 150 -11.00 7.19 6.63
CA TYR A 150 -11.59 7.95 7.73
C TYR A 150 -12.69 8.91 7.25
N GLU A 151 -12.46 9.65 6.17
CA GLU A 151 -13.45 10.58 5.59
C GLU A 151 -14.71 9.86 5.12
N LEU A 152 -14.55 8.70 4.47
CA LEU A 152 -15.66 7.86 4.05
C LEU A 152 -16.46 7.33 5.25
N VAL A 153 -15.78 6.86 6.29
CA VAL A 153 -16.39 6.41 7.53
C VAL A 153 -17.18 7.56 8.20
N GLU A 154 -16.56 8.74 8.37
CA GLU A 154 -17.22 9.88 9.01
C GLU A 154 -18.45 10.32 8.21
N LYS A 155 -18.36 10.39 6.88
CA LYS A 155 -19.48 10.68 5.98
C LYS A 155 -20.63 9.69 6.21
N ARG A 156 -20.34 8.38 6.15
CA ARG A 156 -21.37 7.34 6.29
C ARG A 156 -22.01 7.31 7.69
N LEU A 157 -21.23 7.56 8.75
CA LEU A 157 -21.77 7.67 10.11
C LEU A 157 -22.70 8.86 10.27
N LEU A 158 -22.38 10.00 9.68
CA LEU A 158 -23.25 11.19 9.71
C LEU A 158 -24.57 10.99 8.97
N GLU A 159 -24.59 10.14 7.95
CA GLU A 159 -25.82 9.76 7.23
C GLU A 159 -26.82 8.97 8.10
N LEU A 160 -26.35 8.32 9.17
CA LEU A 160 -27.24 7.62 10.14
C LEU A 160 -28.08 8.59 10.99
N GLY A 161 -27.70 9.86 11.07
CA GLY A 161 -28.46 10.90 11.77
C GLY A 161 -28.78 10.52 13.22
N ASP A 162 -30.08 10.54 13.56
CA ASP A 162 -30.59 10.24 14.92
C ASP A 162 -30.37 8.77 15.34
N GLU A 163 -30.14 7.85 14.40
CA GLU A 163 -29.87 6.43 14.70
C GLU A 163 -28.44 6.16 15.12
N LEU A 164 -27.51 7.12 14.91
CA LEU A 164 -26.07 6.94 15.16
C LEU A 164 -25.75 6.53 16.62
N PRO A 165 -26.32 7.10 17.67
CA PRO A 165 -26.04 6.64 19.04
C PRO A 165 -26.44 5.19 19.28
N SER A 166 -27.58 4.77 18.77
CA SER A 166 -28.10 3.39 18.85
C SER A 166 -27.20 2.42 18.06
N PHE A 167 -26.79 2.82 16.87
CA PHE A 167 -25.82 2.09 16.06
C PHE A 167 -24.48 1.89 16.81
N CYS A 168 -23.95 2.95 17.45
CA CYS A 168 -22.72 2.87 18.22
C CYS A 168 -22.86 1.90 19.41
N ASP A 169 -23.97 1.94 20.12
CA ASP A 169 -24.22 1.02 21.24
C ASP A 169 -24.23 -0.44 20.76
N TYR A 170 -24.95 -0.71 19.68
CA TYR A 170 -24.98 -2.03 19.07
C TYR A 170 -23.60 -2.48 18.55
N LEU A 171 -22.90 -1.61 17.82
CA LEU A 171 -21.56 -1.91 17.29
C LEU A 171 -20.58 -2.33 18.39
N PHE A 172 -20.51 -1.56 19.48
CA PHE A 172 -19.50 -1.80 20.50
C PHE A 172 -19.82 -2.96 21.45
N ASN A 173 -21.11 -3.27 21.68
CA ASN A 173 -21.51 -4.27 22.66
C ASN A 173 -22.06 -5.56 22.05
N ASN A 174 -22.62 -5.54 20.82
CA ASN A 174 -23.33 -6.68 20.24
C ASN A 174 -22.68 -7.23 18.97
N VAL A 175 -21.75 -6.50 18.36
CA VAL A 175 -20.98 -6.98 17.22
C VAL A 175 -19.76 -7.76 17.72
N LEU A 176 -19.59 -8.99 17.21
CA LEU A 176 -18.56 -9.92 17.65
C LEU A 176 -17.54 -10.19 16.55
N ILE A 177 -16.29 -10.30 16.95
CA ILE A 177 -15.19 -10.83 16.15
C ILE A 177 -14.50 -11.97 16.89
N THR A 178 -14.11 -13.03 16.19
CA THR A 178 -13.38 -14.14 16.82
C THR A 178 -11.89 -13.96 16.60
N ARG A 179 -11.14 -13.77 17.69
CA ARG A 179 -9.67 -13.78 17.66
C ARG A 179 -9.19 -15.22 17.68
N VAL A 180 -8.43 -15.59 16.65
CA VAL A 180 -7.85 -16.91 16.46
C VAL A 180 -6.33 -16.81 16.56
N PRO A 181 -5.71 -17.30 17.65
CA PRO A 181 -4.26 -17.31 17.75
C PRO A 181 -3.69 -18.42 16.87
N VAL A 182 -2.61 -18.13 16.16
CA VAL A 182 -1.80 -19.13 15.45
C VAL A 182 -0.75 -19.66 16.43
N PRO A 183 -0.61 -21.00 16.58
CA PRO A 183 0.40 -21.60 17.44
C PRO A 183 1.82 -21.15 17.09
N ARG A 184 2.70 -21.00 18.09
CA ARG A 184 4.07 -20.48 17.91
C ARG A 184 4.98 -21.34 17.05
N ASP A 185 4.71 -22.64 17.00
CA ASP A 185 5.43 -23.63 16.20
C ASP A 185 4.92 -23.75 14.77
N THR A 186 3.94 -22.94 14.39
CA THR A 186 3.38 -22.92 13.03
C THR A 186 4.34 -22.26 12.06
N ASP A 187 4.65 -22.95 10.96
CA ASP A 187 5.27 -22.30 9.80
C ASP A 187 4.28 -21.30 9.17
N LEU A 188 4.48 -20.02 9.44
CA LEU A 188 3.62 -18.96 8.96
C LEU A 188 3.55 -18.93 7.42
N ASN A 189 4.62 -19.32 6.71
CA ASN A 189 4.61 -19.37 5.25
C ASN A 189 3.64 -20.46 4.76
N HIS A 190 3.68 -21.62 5.38
CA HIS A 190 2.75 -22.72 5.06
C HIS A 190 1.31 -22.37 5.48
N TYR A 191 1.14 -21.70 6.62
CA TYR A 191 -0.16 -21.19 7.04
C TYR A 191 -0.77 -20.23 6.03
N PHE A 192 0.03 -19.29 5.49
CA PHE A 192 -0.41 -18.38 4.44
C PHE A 192 -0.83 -19.10 3.15
N GLU A 193 -0.15 -20.18 2.77
CA GLU A 193 -0.53 -20.98 1.61
C GLU A 193 -1.90 -21.64 1.78
N ILE A 194 -2.15 -22.23 2.95
CA ILE A 194 -3.41 -22.90 3.25
C ILE A 194 -4.56 -21.89 3.27
N MET A 195 -4.37 -20.74 3.90
CA MET A 195 -5.39 -19.70 3.98
C MET A 195 -5.69 -19.13 2.60
N ASN A 196 -4.68 -18.92 1.76
CA ASN A 196 -4.84 -18.44 0.39
C ASN A 196 -5.61 -19.45 -0.50
N SER A 197 -5.44 -20.75 -0.26
CA SER A 197 -6.16 -21.79 -1.02
C SER A 197 -7.68 -21.83 -0.75
N ARG A 198 -8.14 -21.23 0.36
CA ARG A 198 -9.55 -21.20 0.76
C ARG A 198 -10.33 -19.94 0.34
N GLY A 199 -9.75 -19.08 -0.48
CA GLY A 199 -10.50 -18.15 -1.35
C GLY A 199 -10.72 -16.74 -0.86
N GLU A 200 -10.13 -16.23 0.24
CA GLU A 200 -10.49 -14.87 0.66
C GLU A 200 -9.36 -13.95 1.18
N GLN A 201 -8.05 -14.34 1.28
CA GLN A 201 -7.28 -13.56 2.24
C GLN A 201 -5.93 -12.98 1.83
N LEU A 202 -5.02 -13.70 1.26
CA LEU A 202 -3.75 -13.11 0.81
C LEU A 202 -3.61 -13.31 -0.70
N GLU A 203 -3.39 -12.23 -1.39
CA GLU A 203 -3.03 -12.34 -2.80
C GLU A 203 -1.66 -13.04 -2.91
N LYS A 204 -1.47 -13.86 -3.95
CA LYS A 204 -0.23 -14.63 -4.15
C LYS A 204 1.03 -13.76 -4.09
N HIS A 205 0.93 -12.51 -4.51
CA HIS A 205 2.05 -11.58 -4.43
C HIS A 205 2.40 -11.17 -3.00
N GLU A 206 1.44 -11.18 -2.05
CA GLU A 206 1.72 -10.93 -0.63
C GLU A 206 2.48 -12.11 0.00
N VAL A 207 2.12 -13.35 -0.39
CA VAL A 207 2.89 -14.56 0.00
C VAL A 207 4.32 -14.48 -0.52
N VAL A 208 4.50 -14.11 -1.79
CA VAL A 208 5.84 -13.91 -2.37
C VAL A 208 6.61 -12.85 -1.59
N LYS A 209 5.99 -11.70 -1.28
CA LYS A 209 6.62 -10.64 -0.47
C LYS A 209 7.12 -11.17 0.87
N ALA A 210 6.27 -11.92 1.60
CA ALA A 210 6.62 -12.50 2.89
C ALA A 210 7.84 -13.44 2.80
N ARG A 211 7.87 -14.29 1.77
CA ARG A 211 9.01 -15.21 1.54
C ARG A 211 10.31 -14.48 1.16
N LEU A 212 10.24 -13.45 0.33
CA LEU A 212 11.41 -12.63 0.01
C LEU A 212 11.94 -11.92 1.27
N MET A 213 11.06 -11.43 2.15
CA MET A 213 11.44 -10.86 3.44
C MET A 213 12.09 -11.89 4.35
N SER A 214 11.55 -13.09 4.43
CA SER A 214 12.13 -14.19 5.22
C SER A 214 13.58 -14.47 4.81
N VAL A 215 13.89 -14.47 3.51
CA VAL A 215 15.27 -14.61 3.02
C VAL A 215 16.14 -13.45 3.49
N LEU A 216 15.68 -12.20 3.40
CA LEU A 216 16.47 -11.04 3.85
C LEU A 216 16.67 -11.02 5.38
N HIS A 217 15.80 -11.65 6.15
CA HIS A 217 15.98 -11.80 7.60
C HIS A 217 17.20 -12.67 7.96
N THR A 218 17.69 -13.53 7.06
CA THR A 218 18.89 -14.35 7.29
C THR A 218 20.21 -13.57 7.19
N ILE A 219 20.18 -12.30 6.77
CA ILE A 219 21.38 -11.46 6.70
C ILE A 219 21.90 -11.23 8.11
N GLU A 220 23.16 -11.61 8.36
CA GLU A 220 23.80 -11.52 9.69
C GLU A 220 24.03 -10.07 10.10
N ASN A 221 24.48 -9.23 9.16
CA ASN A 221 24.70 -7.80 9.42
C ASN A 221 23.36 -7.07 9.62
N GLU A 222 23.11 -6.61 10.85
CA GLU A 222 21.87 -5.95 11.22
C GLU A 222 21.56 -4.69 10.41
N ALA A 223 22.57 -3.86 10.14
CA ALA A 223 22.39 -2.64 9.36
C ALA A 223 22.00 -2.95 7.91
N GLU A 224 22.68 -3.93 7.29
CA GLU A 224 22.36 -4.39 5.95
C GLU A 224 20.98 -5.05 5.89
N ARG A 225 20.66 -5.90 6.86
CA ARG A 225 19.34 -6.54 6.97
C ARG A 225 18.24 -5.50 7.02
N LYS A 226 18.36 -4.50 7.92
CA LYS A 226 17.35 -3.44 8.08
C LYS A 226 17.18 -2.62 6.81
N THR A 227 18.28 -2.21 6.16
CA THR A 227 18.22 -1.43 4.91
C THR A 227 17.65 -2.23 3.76
N SER A 228 17.98 -3.53 3.64
CA SER A 228 17.45 -4.42 2.61
C SER A 228 15.94 -4.66 2.77
N LEU A 229 15.47 -4.92 3.98
CA LEU A 229 14.05 -5.09 4.28
C LEU A 229 13.25 -3.80 4.01
N ASN A 230 13.78 -2.64 4.42
CA ASN A 230 13.15 -1.35 4.14
C ASN A 230 13.07 -1.07 2.63
N ALA A 231 14.14 -1.36 1.87
CA ALA A 231 14.16 -1.19 0.42
C ALA A 231 13.13 -2.11 -0.26
N LEU A 232 13.07 -3.39 0.13
CA LEU A 232 12.06 -4.32 -0.38
C LEU A 232 10.64 -3.81 -0.10
N ALA A 233 10.35 -3.40 1.15
CA ALA A 233 9.02 -2.93 1.53
C ALA A 233 8.60 -1.69 0.72
N LYS A 234 9.45 -0.65 0.67
CA LYS A 234 9.17 0.60 -0.06
C LYS A 234 8.99 0.36 -1.57
N VAL A 235 9.88 -0.43 -2.18
CA VAL A 235 9.79 -0.75 -3.62
C VAL A 235 8.55 -1.58 -3.93
N TRP A 236 8.25 -2.57 -3.09
CA TRP A 236 7.07 -3.42 -3.30
C TRP A 236 5.78 -2.62 -3.21
N ASP A 237 5.62 -1.83 -2.15
CA ASP A 237 4.40 -1.03 -1.93
C ASP A 237 4.23 0.03 -3.04
N ALA A 238 5.32 0.63 -3.52
CA ALA A 238 5.29 1.56 -4.64
C ALA A 238 4.92 0.87 -5.97
N ALA A 239 5.40 -0.36 -6.20
CA ALA A 239 5.18 -1.10 -7.45
C ALA A 239 3.81 -1.81 -7.49
N ALA A 240 3.26 -2.21 -6.33
CA ALA A 240 2.02 -2.96 -6.23
C ALA A 240 0.81 -2.17 -6.76
N ASN A 241 0.81 -0.85 -6.61
CA ASN A 241 -0.20 -0.02 -7.25
C ASN A 241 0.14 0.18 -8.74
N MET A 242 -0.47 -0.65 -9.59
CA MET A 242 -0.23 -0.63 -11.04
C MET A 242 -0.87 0.58 -11.75
N GLU A 243 -1.85 1.23 -11.16
CA GLU A 243 -2.56 2.37 -11.72
C GLU A 243 -1.83 3.69 -11.49
N ARG A 244 -0.95 3.70 -10.48
CA ARG A 244 -0.14 4.86 -10.12
C ARG A 244 1.26 4.77 -10.70
N TYR A 245 1.81 5.91 -11.11
CA TYR A 245 3.22 5.99 -11.54
C TYR A 245 4.14 5.78 -10.33
N ILE A 246 5.19 4.96 -10.52
CA ILE A 246 6.09 4.50 -9.46
C ILE A 246 6.71 5.66 -8.65
N GLN A 247 6.92 6.81 -9.27
CA GLN A 247 7.51 7.97 -8.61
C GLN A 247 6.70 8.42 -7.39
N TYR A 248 5.38 8.31 -7.44
CA TYR A 248 4.51 8.70 -6.32
C TYR A 248 4.61 7.81 -5.09
N GLY A 249 5.20 6.63 -5.21
CA GLY A 249 5.47 5.73 -4.08
C GLY A 249 6.63 6.14 -3.18
N PHE A 250 7.33 7.25 -3.51
CA PHE A 250 8.52 7.71 -2.79
C PHE A 250 8.37 9.16 -2.33
N SER A 251 9.10 9.53 -1.27
CA SER A 251 9.16 10.92 -0.81
C SER A 251 9.77 11.84 -1.87
N PRO A 252 9.48 13.15 -1.86
CA PRO A 252 9.99 14.10 -2.85
C PRO A 252 11.52 14.05 -3.01
N GLU A 253 12.25 13.91 -1.91
CA GLU A 253 13.71 13.82 -1.93
C GLU A 253 14.19 12.51 -2.59
N ALA A 254 13.59 11.38 -2.22
CA ALA A 254 13.91 10.09 -2.82
C ALA A 254 13.58 10.05 -4.32
N ARG A 255 12.48 10.68 -4.75
CA ARG A 255 12.12 10.79 -6.19
C ARG A 255 13.22 11.44 -7.00
N HIS A 256 13.76 12.58 -6.53
CA HIS A 256 14.86 13.28 -7.21
C HIS A 256 16.13 12.46 -7.31
N ARG A 257 16.43 11.66 -6.29
CA ARG A 257 17.62 10.80 -6.26
C ARG A 257 17.43 9.52 -7.07
N LEU A 258 16.21 8.98 -7.16
CA LEU A 258 15.89 7.77 -7.93
C LEU A 258 15.69 8.04 -9.42
N PHE A 259 15.05 9.17 -9.77
CA PHE A 259 14.55 9.41 -11.12
C PHE A 259 15.13 10.67 -11.79
N GLY A 260 16.15 11.29 -11.18
CA GLY A 260 16.81 12.49 -11.68
C GLY A 260 16.12 13.77 -11.18
N ARG A 261 16.95 14.81 -10.95
CA ARG A 261 16.46 16.08 -10.37
C ARG A 261 15.78 16.99 -11.37
N SER A 262 16.09 16.84 -12.66
CA SER A 262 15.63 17.78 -13.67
C SER A 262 14.19 17.53 -14.11
N ASP A 263 13.83 16.28 -14.38
CA ASP A 263 12.57 15.95 -15.05
C ASP A 263 11.96 14.59 -14.68
N TRP A 264 12.62 13.82 -13.81
CA TRP A 264 12.30 12.42 -13.48
C TRP A 264 12.29 11.47 -14.68
N GLY A 265 13.07 11.82 -15.70
CA GLY A 265 13.17 11.06 -16.95
C GLY A 265 14.29 10.03 -16.97
N LYS A 266 15.04 9.85 -15.88
CA LYS A 266 16.19 8.93 -15.79
C LYS A 266 16.07 8.02 -14.58
N PHE A 267 16.47 6.76 -14.74
CA PHE A 267 16.63 5.84 -13.62
C PHE A 267 18.10 5.90 -13.16
N GLU A 268 18.35 6.50 -12.00
CA GLU A 268 19.70 6.82 -11.52
C GLU A 268 20.42 5.66 -10.80
N PRO A 269 19.74 4.81 -9.96
CA PRO A 269 20.44 3.76 -9.23
C PRO A 269 21.07 2.73 -10.18
N LYS A 270 22.31 2.33 -9.91
CA LYS A 270 23.05 1.34 -10.72
C LYS A 270 22.90 -0.08 -10.18
N ASN A 271 22.69 -0.21 -8.88
CA ASN A 271 22.57 -1.49 -8.18
C ASN A 271 21.71 -1.37 -6.93
N PHE A 272 21.47 -2.51 -6.28
CA PHE A 272 20.65 -2.57 -5.07
C PHE A 272 21.25 -1.79 -3.88
N LEU A 273 22.58 -1.75 -3.75
CA LEU A 273 23.24 -1.01 -2.68
C LEU A 273 23.00 0.51 -2.80
N GLU A 274 23.12 1.05 -4.01
CA GLU A 274 22.79 2.46 -4.25
C GLU A 274 21.33 2.75 -3.98
N LEU A 275 20.43 1.84 -4.35
CA LEU A 275 19.00 1.93 -4.02
C LEU A 275 18.78 1.99 -2.50
N CYS A 276 19.41 1.10 -1.73
CA CYS A 276 19.34 1.12 -0.26
C CYS A 276 19.86 2.44 0.32
N ASN A 277 20.97 2.96 -0.19
CA ASN A 277 21.55 4.26 0.25
C ASN A 277 20.62 5.44 -0.06
N ILE A 278 19.89 5.39 -1.15
CA ILE A 278 18.90 6.43 -1.48
C ILE A 278 17.70 6.36 -0.54
N LEU A 279 17.18 5.17 -0.30
CA LEU A 279 15.99 4.95 0.51
C LEU A 279 16.25 5.04 2.02
N GLY A 280 17.48 4.75 2.48
CA GLY A 280 17.87 4.84 3.89
C GLY A 280 18.25 6.26 4.36
N ASN A 281 18.64 7.15 3.43
CA ASN A 281 18.99 8.55 3.74
C ASN A 281 17.83 9.53 3.50
N SER A 282 16.63 9.05 3.21
CA SER A 282 15.45 9.92 3.22
C SER A 282 15.14 10.30 4.66
N SER A 283 14.85 11.57 4.90
CA SER A 283 14.58 12.20 6.22
C SER A 283 13.49 11.51 7.05
N ASP A 284 12.85 10.50 6.53
CA ASP A 284 11.90 9.64 7.21
C ASP A 284 12.56 8.70 8.25
N ASP A 285 13.89 8.47 8.19
CA ASP A 285 14.65 7.57 9.07
C ASP A 285 15.58 8.28 10.08
N VAL A 286 15.64 9.59 10.10
CA VAL A 286 16.60 10.37 10.91
C VAL A 286 16.07 10.76 12.29
N GLU A 287 15.30 9.90 12.99
CA GLU A 287 15.11 10.10 14.45
C GLU A 287 14.81 8.79 15.18
N LEU A 288 15.77 7.85 15.14
CA LEU A 288 15.84 6.78 16.15
C LEU A 288 17.31 6.43 16.47
N GLY A 289 18.06 7.46 16.78
CA GLY A 289 19.40 7.34 17.35
C GLY A 289 19.64 8.50 18.30
N SER A 290 19.57 8.19 19.59
CA SER A 290 20.08 8.95 20.74
C SER A 290 19.52 10.34 21.01
N GLU A 291 19.06 10.47 22.25
CA GLU A 291 18.82 11.68 23.05
C GLU A 291 17.56 12.49 22.73
N GLY A 292 16.61 12.37 23.68
CA GLY A 292 15.40 13.16 23.72
C GLY A 292 15.66 14.66 23.64
N ARG A 293 15.36 15.26 22.49
CA ARG A 293 15.18 16.70 22.40
C ARG A 293 13.81 17.05 22.93
N ALA A 294 13.79 17.95 23.90
CA ALA A 294 12.56 18.41 24.52
C ALA A 294 11.62 19.03 23.46
N LEU A 295 10.32 18.75 23.59
CA LEU A 295 9.25 19.29 22.75
C LEU A 295 9.29 20.81 22.57
N SER A 296 9.87 21.53 23.55
CA SER A 296 10.10 22.98 23.53
C SER A 296 11.04 23.45 22.41
N ASP A 297 12.03 22.64 21.99
CA ASP A 297 13.01 23.05 20.98
C ASP A 297 12.45 22.90 19.56
N ILE A 298 11.45 22.04 19.40
CA ILE A 298 10.73 21.84 18.13
C ILE A 298 9.72 22.97 17.90
N LEU A 299 9.14 23.51 18.95
CA LEU A 299 8.15 24.57 18.88
C LEU A 299 8.75 25.98 18.64
N GLN A 300 10.05 26.20 18.90
CA GLN A 300 10.72 27.48 18.68
C GLN A 300 11.25 27.71 17.27
N LYS A 301 11.33 26.67 16.42
CA LYS A 301 11.69 26.77 15.00
C LYS A 301 10.48 26.58 14.10
N ALA A 302 9.56 27.54 14.10
CA ALA A 302 8.51 27.58 13.10
C ALA A 302 9.12 27.93 11.72
N PRO A 303 9.04 27.06 10.70
CA PRO A 303 9.44 27.44 9.35
C PRO A 303 8.43 28.41 8.76
N ALA A 304 8.94 29.43 8.06
CA ALA A 304 8.16 30.43 7.36
C ALA A 304 7.08 29.79 6.46
N ARG A 305 5.86 30.30 6.55
CA ARG A 305 4.72 29.96 5.70
C ARG A 305 5.08 30.10 4.22
N THR A 306 5.29 28.99 3.53
CA THR A 306 5.08 28.89 2.10
C THR A 306 3.74 28.18 1.90
N GLU A 307 2.76 28.88 1.36
CA GLU A 307 1.48 28.33 0.93
C GLU A 307 1.77 27.25 -0.14
N ARG A 308 1.75 25.98 0.25
CA ARG A 308 1.74 24.86 -0.70
C ARG A 308 0.32 24.69 -1.20
N LYS A 309 0.13 24.87 -2.50
CA LYS A 309 -1.07 24.36 -3.20
C LYS A 309 -1.13 22.84 -2.97
N PRO A 310 -2.34 22.24 -2.80
CA PRO A 310 -2.48 20.81 -2.63
C PRO A 310 -1.77 20.09 -3.78
N ASP A 311 -0.98 19.09 -3.44
CA ASP A 311 -0.27 18.25 -4.42
C ASP A 311 -1.35 17.54 -5.25
N MET A 312 -1.42 17.81 -6.55
CA MET A 312 -2.39 17.21 -7.49
C MET A 312 -2.23 15.68 -7.62
N SER A 313 -1.37 15.08 -6.80
CA SER A 313 -1.08 13.63 -6.79
C SER A 313 -2.25 12.77 -6.31
N GLU A 314 -3.17 13.31 -5.53
CA GLU A 314 -4.26 12.54 -4.92
C GLU A 314 -5.48 12.41 -5.86
N ALA A 315 -5.79 13.44 -6.64
CA ALA A 315 -6.82 13.34 -7.68
C ALA A 315 -6.40 12.49 -8.90
N ALA A 316 -5.11 12.11 -8.98
CA ALA A 316 -4.57 11.31 -10.08
C ALA A 316 -4.70 9.79 -9.88
N ALA A 317 -5.13 9.32 -8.72
CA ALA A 317 -5.22 7.89 -8.42
C ALA A 317 -6.27 7.14 -9.27
N GLU A 318 -7.28 7.84 -9.78
CA GLU A 318 -8.33 7.28 -10.63
C GLU A 318 -8.18 7.60 -12.12
N ARG A 319 -7.12 8.35 -12.48
CA ARG A 319 -6.94 8.83 -13.85
C ARG A 319 -6.49 7.76 -14.82
N PHE A 320 -5.74 6.75 -14.34
CA PHE A 320 -5.16 5.72 -15.18
C PHE A 320 -5.52 4.33 -14.71
N THR A 321 -5.80 3.43 -15.67
CA THR A 321 -5.91 1.99 -15.41
C THR A 321 -4.81 1.25 -16.16
N SER A 322 -4.16 0.33 -15.45
CA SER A 322 -3.10 -0.51 -16.00
C SER A 322 -3.64 -1.62 -16.91
N ILE A 323 -2.86 -1.98 -17.94
CA ILE A 323 -3.18 -3.11 -18.82
C ILE A 323 -2.87 -4.48 -18.23
N ILE A 324 -2.27 -4.52 -17.04
CA ILE A 324 -1.84 -5.75 -16.36
C ILE A 324 -1.96 -5.57 -14.84
N ASN A 325 -2.31 -6.63 -14.12
CA ASN A 325 -2.30 -6.64 -12.67
C ASN A 325 -0.88 -6.89 -12.11
N PHE A 326 -0.70 -6.67 -10.80
CA PHE A 326 0.61 -6.77 -10.17
C PHE A 326 1.18 -8.20 -10.17
N SER A 327 0.37 -9.22 -9.94
CA SER A 327 0.81 -10.63 -9.93
C SER A 327 1.39 -11.06 -11.27
N ASN A 328 0.71 -10.74 -12.38
CA ASN A 328 1.25 -11.00 -13.71
C ASN A 328 2.47 -10.11 -14.02
N PHE A 329 2.47 -8.85 -13.56
CA PHE A 329 3.62 -7.95 -13.73
C PHE A 329 4.90 -8.52 -13.08
N LEU A 330 4.81 -9.10 -11.89
CA LEU A 330 5.94 -9.77 -11.22
C LEU A 330 6.56 -10.88 -12.07
N LEU A 331 5.74 -11.67 -12.78
CA LEU A 331 6.23 -12.71 -13.70
C LEU A 331 6.96 -12.10 -14.91
N HIS A 332 6.46 -10.98 -15.44
CA HIS A 332 7.17 -10.25 -16.48
C HIS A 332 8.53 -9.75 -16.00
N VAL A 333 8.60 -9.17 -14.80
CA VAL A 333 9.85 -8.74 -14.18
C VAL A 333 10.82 -9.90 -14.01
N LEU A 334 10.33 -11.03 -13.49
CA LEU A 334 11.14 -12.23 -13.28
C LEU A 334 11.73 -12.74 -14.59
N ARG A 335 10.94 -12.77 -15.66
CA ARG A 335 11.38 -13.18 -16.99
C ARG A 335 12.39 -12.21 -17.60
N VAL A 336 12.15 -10.89 -17.48
CA VAL A 336 13.06 -9.84 -17.97
C VAL A 336 14.43 -9.91 -17.25
N TRP A 337 14.39 -10.05 -15.92
CA TRP A 337 15.57 -10.06 -15.08
C TRP A 337 16.42 -11.33 -15.23
N THR A 338 15.77 -12.51 -15.24
CA THR A 338 16.47 -13.78 -15.34
C THR A 338 16.87 -14.14 -16.78
N GLY A 339 16.21 -13.56 -17.79
CA GLY A 339 16.36 -13.94 -19.20
C GLY A 339 15.86 -15.36 -19.50
N LYS A 340 15.19 -16.03 -18.55
CA LYS A 340 14.68 -17.39 -18.69
C LYS A 340 13.22 -17.37 -19.15
N ASP A 341 12.76 -18.47 -19.73
CA ASP A 341 11.37 -18.63 -20.12
C ASP A 341 10.50 -18.94 -18.88
N VAL A 342 9.96 -17.89 -18.30
CA VAL A 342 9.05 -17.95 -17.13
C VAL A 342 7.62 -17.87 -17.63
N PRO A 343 6.73 -18.82 -17.29
CA PRO A 343 5.31 -18.73 -17.58
C PRO A 343 4.69 -17.45 -17.02
N LEU A 344 3.78 -16.83 -17.77
CA LEU A 344 3.12 -15.57 -17.37
C LEU A 344 1.76 -15.80 -16.69
N ASP A 345 1.46 -17.04 -16.30
CA ASP A 345 0.26 -17.42 -15.56
C ASP A 345 0.47 -17.17 -14.06
N ASP A 346 -0.29 -16.26 -13.47
CA ASP A 346 -0.25 -15.90 -12.06
C ASP A 346 -0.59 -17.07 -11.12
N LYS A 347 -1.20 -18.13 -11.64
CA LYS A 347 -1.40 -19.38 -10.89
C LYS A 347 -0.08 -20.02 -10.46
N GLN A 348 0.97 -19.80 -11.25
CA GLN A 348 2.32 -20.34 -10.99
C GLN A 348 3.25 -19.34 -10.29
N LEU A 349 2.75 -18.17 -9.87
CA LEU A 349 3.58 -17.08 -9.33
C LEU A 349 4.53 -17.58 -8.22
N ILE A 350 4.00 -18.25 -7.22
CA ILE A 350 4.78 -18.74 -6.06
C ILE A 350 5.84 -19.74 -6.52
N GLU A 351 5.46 -20.74 -7.32
CA GLU A 351 6.38 -21.75 -7.85
C GLU A 351 7.53 -21.15 -8.66
N GLN A 352 7.24 -20.13 -9.50
CA GLN A 352 8.28 -19.47 -10.30
C GLN A 352 9.25 -18.68 -9.43
N PHE A 353 8.79 -18.04 -8.36
CA PHE A 353 9.67 -17.37 -7.40
C PHE A 353 10.51 -18.36 -6.60
N GLU A 354 9.97 -19.48 -6.19
CA GLU A 354 10.74 -20.56 -5.55
C GLU A 354 11.88 -21.02 -6.47
N ARG A 355 11.55 -21.36 -7.70
CA ARG A 355 12.51 -21.89 -8.68
C ARG A 355 13.62 -20.90 -9.04
N HIS A 356 13.29 -19.62 -9.15
CA HIS A 356 14.20 -18.64 -9.75
C HIS A 356 14.82 -17.67 -8.76
N VAL A 357 14.28 -17.54 -7.56
CA VAL A 357 14.73 -16.56 -6.55
C VAL A 357 15.07 -17.22 -5.22
N LEU A 358 14.16 -18.01 -4.66
CA LEU A 358 14.25 -18.49 -3.28
C LEU A 358 15.13 -19.72 -3.12
N ASN A 359 15.01 -20.72 -4.00
CA ASN A 359 15.72 -22.00 -3.92
C ASN A 359 17.08 -21.95 -4.63
N SER A 360 17.92 -20.97 -4.28
CA SER A 360 19.29 -20.86 -4.81
C SER A 360 20.29 -20.66 -3.69
N ASP A 361 21.52 -21.14 -3.87
CA ASP A 361 22.62 -21.00 -2.90
C ASP A 361 22.89 -19.54 -2.53
N ASN A 362 22.57 -18.58 -3.42
CA ASN A 362 22.72 -17.15 -3.22
C ASN A 362 21.35 -16.45 -3.16
N SER A 363 20.41 -16.99 -2.40
CA SER A 363 19.03 -16.47 -2.34
C SER A 363 18.96 -14.99 -1.93
N THR A 364 19.79 -14.54 -1.00
CA THR A 364 19.86 -13.14 -0.56
C THR A 364 20.21 -12.19 -1.71
N GLU A 365 21.28 -12.47 -2.45
CA GLU A 365 21.69 -11.65 -3.61
C GLU A 365 20.63 -11.67 -4.70
N ARG A 366 19.97 -12.81 -4.89
CA ARG A 366 18.88 -12.93 -5.87
C ARG A 366 17.66 -12.11 -5.47
N VAL A 367 17.29 -12.11 -4.20
CA VAL A 367 16.20 -11.26 -3.69
C VAL A 367 16.56 -9.79 -3.88
N GLN A 368 17.76 -9.37 -3.50
CA GLN A 368 18.25 -7.99 -3.68
C GLN A 368 18.23 -7.58 -5.16
N GLY A 369 18.74 -8.44 -6.04
CA GLY A 369 18.74 -8.21 -7.49
C GLY A 369 17.34 -8.14 -8.08
N PHE A 370 16.41 -8.98 -7.61
CA PHE A 370 15.01 -8.94 -8.03
C PHE A 370 14.32 -7.63 -7.60
N VAL A 371 14.54 -7.17 -6.37
CA VAL A 371 13.95 -5.90 -5.88
C VAL A 371 14.42 -4.72 -6.72
N PHE A 372 15.69 -4.68 -7.05
CA PHE A 372 16.26 -3.68 -7.97
C PHE A 372 15.60 -3.75 -9.35
N ALA A 373 15.49 -4.98 -9.91
CA ALA A 373 14.85 -5.19 -11.21
C ALA A 373 13.36 -4.81 -11.20
N LEU A 374 12.64 -5.05 -10.09
CA LEU A 374 11.25 -4.68 -9.92
C LEU A 374 11.06 -3.16 -10.04
N LEU A 375 11.84 -2.38 -9.30
CA LEU A 375 11.77 -0.91 -9.36
C LEU A 375 12.09 -0.39 -10.77
N LYS A 376 13.18 -0.89 -11.35
CA LYS A 376 13.62 -0.47 -12.69
C LYS A 376 12.59 -0.81 -13.76
N THR A 377 12.05 -2.04 -13.74
CA THR A 377 11.06 -2.48 -14.74
C THR A 377 9.73 -1.74 -14.58
N LYS A 378 9.28 -1.48 -13.34
CA LYS A 378 8.06 -0.68 -13.10
C LYS A 378 8.23 0.75 -13.59
N TYR A 379 9.38 1.37 -13.37
CA TYR A 379 9.71 2.68 -13.92
C TYR A 379 9.64 2.68 -15.45
N LEU A 380 10.24 1.70 -16.13
CA LEU A 380 10.20 1.57 -17.58
C LEU A 380 8.77 1.31 -18.08
N PHE A 381 8.01 0.48 -17.37
CA PHE A 381 6.59 0.24 -17.66
C PHE A 381 5.79 1.56 -17.63
N ASP A 382 5.97 2.35 -16.58
CA ASP A 382 5.25 3.61 -16.43
C ASP A 382 5.62 4.66 -17.48
N GLN A 383 6.86 4.63 -17.99
CA GLN A 383 7.36 5.54 -18.99
C GLN A 383 6.93 5.18 -20.43
N PHE A 384 6.90 3.89 -20.76
CA PHE A 384 6.88 3.43 -22.16
C PHE A 384 5.72 2.50 -22.51
N ILE A 385 4.91 2.10 -21.56
CA ILE A 385 3.77 1.23 -21.80
C ILE A 385 2.46 2.01 -21.67
N ILE A 386 1.51 1.68 -22.55
CA ILE A 386 0.20 2.32 -22.58
C ILE A 386 -0.60 2.07 -21.31
N LYS A 387 -1.41 3.05 -20.93
CA LYS A 387 -2.43 2.96 -19.89
C LYS A 387 -3.76 3.48 -20.43
N ARG A 388 -4.85 3.05 -19.85
CA ARG A 388 -6.15 3.68 -20.12
C ARG A 388 -6.25 4.92 -19.26
N GLU A 389 -6.50 6.07 -19.88
CA GLU A 389 -6.62 7.37 -19.21
C GLU A 389 -8.07 7.81 -19.24
N PHE A 390 -8.59 8.17 -18.08
CA PHE A 390 -9.91 8.76 -17.90
C PHE A 390 -9.75 10.27 -17.77
N SER A 391 -10.46 11.01 -18.57
CA SER A 391 -10.47 12.48 -18.55
C SER A 391 -11.89 13.00 -18.77
N ASP A 392 -12.12 14.26 -18.46
CA ASP A 392 -13.43 14.92 -18.66
C ASP A 392 -13.91 14.87 -20.13
N SER A 393 -12.99 14.68 -21.07
CA SER A 393 -13.28 14.55 -22.51
C SER A 393 -13.57 13.11 -22.95
N GLY A 394 -13.55 12.15 -22.04
CA GLY A 394 -13.76 10.72 -22.29
C GLY A 394 -12.56 9.85 -21.92
N ASP A 395 -12.68 8.54 -22.12
CA ASP A 395 -11.63 7.57 -21.87
C ASP A 395 -10.89 7.21 -23.18
N GLY A 396 -9.57 6.96 -23.04
CA GLY A 396 -8.73 6.61 -24.19
C GLY A 396 -7.42 5.94 -23.80
N TRP A 397 -6.72 5.42 -24.81
CA TRP A 397 -5.35 4.95 -24.62
C TRP A 397 -4.38 6.11 -24.53
N SER A 398 -3.47 6.04 -23.61
CA SER A 398 -2.48 7.09 -23.31
C SER A 398 -1.09 6.49 -23.23
N LEU A 399 -0.11 7.20 -23.82
CA LEU A 399 1.31 6.91 -23.73
C LEU A 399 2.02 8.15 -23.21
N LYS A 400 2.04 8.30 -21.90
CA LYS A 400 2.54 9.46 -21.19
C LYS A 400 3.52 9.06 -20.11
N ARG A 401 4.43 9.95 -19.78
CA ARG A 401 5.34 9.88 -18.65
C ARG A 401 5.08 10.99 -17.65
N LEU A 402 5.42 10.75 -16.39
CA LEU A 402 5.40 11.78 -15.38
C LEU A 402 6.64 12.67 -15.56
N HIS A 403 6.43 13.98 -15.64
CA HIS A 403 7.48 14.98 -15.80
C HIS A 403 7.43 15.98 -14.64
N TYR A 404 8.61 16.29 -14.12
CA TYR A 404 8.81 17.30 -13.08
C TYR A 404 9.39 18.57 -13.68
N TYR A 405 8.89 19.73 -13.24
CA TYR A 405 9.37 21.05 -13.63
C TYR A 405 10.06 21.75 -12.45
N ASP A 406 11.08 22.55 -12.71
CA ASP A 406 11.88 23.27 -11.70
C ASP A 406 11.05 24.11 -10.71
N LYS A 407 9.82 24.47 -11.03
CA LYS A 407 8.89 25.23 -10.18
C LYS A 407 8.06 24.36 -9.22
N LYS A 408 8.50 23.14 -8.92
CA LYS A 408 7.78 22.16 -8.07
C LYS A 408 6.41 21.77 -8.62
N SER A 409 6.18 21.95 -9.93
CA SER A 409 5.00 21.44 -10.62
C SER A 409 5.33 20.12 -11.31
N GLN A 410 4.33 19.28 -11.48
CA GLN A 410 4.43 18.01 -12.18
C GLN A 410 3.24 17.84 -13.11
N SER A 411 3.46 17.22 -14.26
CA SER A 411 2.40 16.91 -15.21
C SER A 411 2.70 15.64 -15.98
N TYR A 412 1.67 15.10 -16.62
CA TYR A 412 1.82 13.99 -17.55
C TYR A 412 2.04 14.55 -18.96
N ILE A 413 3.17 14.23 -19.56
CA ILE A 413 3.53 14.63 -20.91
C ILE A 413 3.69 13.40 -21.80
N ASN A 414 3.59 13.58 -23.11
CA ASN A 414 3.86 12.51 -24.07
C ASN A 414 5.25 11.93 -23.88
N THR A 415 5.36 10.59 -23.93
CA THR A 415 6.64 9.90 -23.75
C THR A 415 7.64 10.27 -24.85
N PHE A 416 7.16 10.42 -26.08
CA PHE A 416 7.98 10.73 -27.24
C PHE A 416 7.53 12.07 -27.88
N GLY A 417 8.49 12.89 -28.29
CA GLY A 417 8.24 14.18 -28.94
C GLY A 417 7.95 15.33 -27.98
N SER A 418 8.01 16.57 -28.46
CA SER A 418 7.55 17.77 -27.77
C SER A 418 6.05 17.94 -28.05
N GLY A 419 5.26 18.21 -27.01
CA GLY A 419 3.79 18.17 -27.03
C GLY A 419 3.05 19.08 -28.05
N GLU A 420 3.74 19.84 -28.88
CA GLU A 420 3.15 20.68 -29.92
C GLU A 420 3.03 19.98 -31.30
N GLU A 421 3.68 18.84 -31.52
CA GLU A 421 3.68 18.13 -32.80
C GLU A 421 2.80 16.87 -32.83
N ASP A 422 1.77 16.80 -32.01
CA ASP A 422 0.90 15.61 -31.88
C ASP A 422 -0.17 15.51 -32.98
N GLY A 423 0.20 15.85 -34.23
CA GLY A 423 -0.58 15.49 -35.40
C GLY A 423 -0.66 13.97 -35.60
N PHE A 424 -1.46 13.52 -36.56
CA PHE A 424 -1.66 12.08 -36.89
C PHE A 424 -0.34 11.34 -37.17
N ASP A 425 0.71 12.05 -37.52
CA ASP A 425 2.05 11.54 -37.86
C ASP A 425 3.07 11.59 -36.73
N GLY A 426 2.70 12.08 -35.55
CA GLY A 426 3.60 12.17 -34.40
C GLY A 426 4.06 10.77 -33.90
N ILE A 427 5.35 10.66 -33.54
CA ILE A 427 5.96 9.39 -33.07
C ILE A 427 5.19 8.81 -31.89
N ASN A 428 4.82 9.65 -30.92
CA ASN A 428 4.08 9.19 -29.74
C ASN A 428 2.76 8.50 -30.12
N ARG A 429 2.00 9.11 -31.02
CA ARG A 429 0.71 8.57 -31.49
C ARG A 429 0.88 7.27 -32.28
N ARG A 430 1.89 7.18 -33.15
CA ARG A 430 2.17 5.95 -33.92
C ARG A 430 2.52 4.79 -32.99
N ILE A 431 3.35 5.03 -31.97
CA ILE A 431 3.70 4.00 -30.96
C ILE A 431 2.47 3.65 -30.12
N LEU A 432 1.69 4.64 -29.69
CA LEU A 432 0.43 4.42 -28.97
C LEU A 432 -0.52 3.51 -29.76
N MET A 433 -0.73 3.79 -31.06
CA MET A 433 -1.59 2.97 -31.92
C MET A 433 -1.06 1.54 -32.05
N LEU A 434 0.25 1.36 -32.22
CA LEU A 434 0.89 0.05 -32.31
C LEU A 434 0.71 -0.77 -31.02
N LEU A 435 0.99 -0.17 -29.86
CA LEU A 435 0.84 -0.83 -28.56
C LEU A 435 -0.64 -1.15 -28.26
N SER A 436 -1.55 -0.25 -28.63
CA SER A 436 -2.99 -0.49 -28.50
C SER A 436 -3.46 -1.65 -29.37
N ALA A 437 -2.97 -1.75 -30.61
CA ALA A 437 -3.27 -2.86 -31.50
C ALA A 437 -2.78 -4.20 -30.91
N PHE A 438 -1.56 -4.24 -30.37
CA PHE A 438 -1.06 -5.44 -29.68
C PHE A 438 -1.90 -5.79 -28.46
N HIS A 439 -2.31 -4.79 -27.67
CA HIS A 439 -3.12 -5.02 -26.48
C HIS A 439 -4.50 -5.61 -26.86
N VAL A 440 -5.18 -5.04 -27.87
CA VAL A 440 -6.50 -5.52 -28.31
C VAL A 440 -6.41 -6.92 -28.95
N SER A 441 -5.32 -7.19 -29.66
CA SER A 441 -5.11 -8.51 -30.31
C SER A 441 -4.84 -9.62 -29.29
N THR A 442 -4.32 -9.29 -28.09
CA THR A 442 -4.00 -10.24 -27.02
C THR A 442 -4.54 -9.76 -25.69
N PRO A 443 -5.88 -9.80 -25.47
CA PRO A 443 -6.49 -9.21 -24.30
C PRO A 443 -6.18 -9.97 -22.99
N THR A 444 -5.88 -11.27 -23.08
CA THR A 444 -5.61 -12.10 -21.90
C THR A 444 -4.27 -11.76 -21.24
N LEU A 445 -4.24 -11.79 -19.93
CA LEU A 445 -3.04 -11.45 -19.14
C LEU A 445 -1.89 -12.45 -19.38
N VAL A 446 -2.21 -13.72 -19.55
CA VAL A 446 -1.25 -14.83 -19.70
C VAL A 446 -0.48 -14.76 -21.03
N TYR A 447 -1.08 -14.24 -22.08
CA TYR A 447 -0.47 -14.24 -23.43
C TYR A 447 0.12 -12.90 -23.86
N LYS A 448 0.37 -11.96 -22.93
CA LYS A 448 0.98 -10.66 -23.23
C LYS A 448 2.49 -10.74 -23.52
N HIS A 449 2.89 -11.66 -24.41
CA HIS A 449 4.31 -11.83 -24.78
C HIS A 449 4.92 -10.58 -25.41
N TRP A 450 4.13 -9.79 -26.14
CA TRP A 450 4.55 -8.52 -26.71
C TRP A 450 5.04 -7.53 -25.62
N LEU A 451 4.31 -7.47 -24.48
CA LEU A 451 4.67 -6.64 -23.34
C LEU A 451 6.01 -7.08 -22.75
N ASN A 452 6.20 -8.39 -22.61
CA ASN A 452 7.47 -8.92 -22.13
C ASN A 452 8.61 -8.59 -23.09
N GLY A 453 8.43 -8.73 -24.40
CA GLY A 453 9.42 -8.36 -25.42
C GLY A 453 9.80 -6.87 -25.33
N ALA A 454 8.81 -5.99 -25.21
CA ALA A 454 9.03 -4.55 -25.05
C ALA A 454 9.84 -4.25 -23.78
N LEU A 455 9.45 -4.82 -22.65
CA LEU A 455 10.14 -4.62 -21.36
C LEU A 455 11.57 -5.19 -21.38
N CYS A 456 11.82 -6.34 -22.02
CA CYS A 456 13.16 -6.88 -22.17
C CYS A 456 14.09 -5.95 -22.95
N ILE A 457 13.61 -5.38 -24.07
CA ILE A 457 14.38 -4.43 -24.87
C ILE A 457 14.68 -3.17 -24.07
N LEU A 458 13.66 -2.57 -23.45
CA LEU A 458 13.80 -1.37 -22.63
C LEU A 458 14.77 -1.57 -21.46
N TYR A 459 14.68 -2.72 -20.78
CA TYR A 459 15.55 -3.05 -19.65
C TYR A 459 17.01 -3.17 -20.06
N ARG A 460 17.30 -3.80 -21.21
CA ARG A 460 18.65 -3.94 -21.76
C ARG A 460 19.21 -2.60 -22.23
N MET A 461 18.44 -1.83 -22.98
CA MET A 461 18.87 -0.51 -23.49
C MET A 461 19.18 0.46 -22.36
N SER A 462 18.40 0.45 -21.27
CA SER A 462 18.65 1.30 -20.11
C SER A 462 19.89 0.90 -19.29
N GLY A 463 20.51 -0.26 -19.55
CA GLY A 463 21.79 -0.70 -18.97
C GLY A 463 23.02 -0.34 -19.79
N VAL A 464 22.85 -0.05 -21.08
CA VAL A 464 23.97 0.25 -22.02
C VAL A 464 24.40 1.73 -21.96
N ASN A 465 23.53 2.64 -21.53
CA ASN A 465 23.82 4.08 -21.46
C ASN A 465 24.71 4.49 -20.26
N GLY A 466 25.30 3.53 -19.53
CA GLY A 466 26.26 3.75 -18.43
C GLY A 466 27.73 3.64 -18.81
N SER A 467 28.03 3.38 -20.09
CA SER A 467 29.43 3.24 -20.60
C SER A 467 29.58 3.94 -21.94
N SER A 468 29.53 5.28 -21.93
CA SER A 468 30.15 6.15 -22.94
C SER A 468 30.38 7.52 -22.32
#